data_a03fa1bba281bc72dc8a51514e945b50
#
_entry.id   a03fa1bba281bc72dc8a51514e945b50
#
_cell.length_a   1.000
_cell.length_b   1.000
_cell.length_c   1.000
_cell.angle_alpha   90.00
_cell.angle_beta   90.00
_cell.angle_gamma   90.00
#
_symmetry.space_group_name_H-M   'P 1'
#
loop_
_entity.id
_entity.type
_entity.pdbx_description
1 polymer ?
#
loop_
_entity_poly.entity_id
_entity_poly.type
_entity_poly.pdbx_seq_one_letter_code
_entity_poly.pdbx_strand_id
1 'polypeptide(L)'
;MCKNPIELSGLATSCSSKSGKKCTTRNQVVALSSDLRNKTKKRICDTSDIKLTEDPFEVVNHPDIDVVLELIGGFGLAKELIETAIRNGKHIITANKALIGNHGNELIKLANKKEVRFLFEASVAGGIPIIKALEQGLSANNIESVAGIINGTGNFILTDMKEKGRDFDDVLKEAQALGYAEEDPTFDIEGIDAAHKLSILAAIAFGTKIQFDKVYTKGISDITTEDILHATELGYTIKHLGIAKRVENGIELRVHPTLVSNKQLIAQVDGVMNAVMVKSDALGTSLYYGPGAGDEATASAVIADLNDIINNQTSNHTLGWKSQQKINVIDNDSINSEFFLRLLVSDVKGVLSKVTGIFNDHNVSIEALIQKQVDENKNAHIAITTDRVSTKTVMSIKAAIEASEFNQADVQIIHIELLD
;
A
#
# COMPACT_ATOMS: atom_id res chain seq x y z
N MET A 1 -14.45 16.11 15.27
CA MET A 1 -15.83 16.61 15.56
C MET A 1 -16.80 15.78 14.77
N CYS A 2 -17.39 14.73 15.37
CA CYS A 2 -18.49 14.00 14.73
C CYS A 2 -19.71 14.90 14.63
N LYS A 3 -19.90 15.52 13.49
CA LYS A 3 -21.16 16.16 13.12
C LYS A 3 -21.92 15.13 12.30
N ASN A 4 -22.92 14.54 12.87
CA ASN A 4 -23.88 13.53 12.48
C ASN A 4 -23.48 12.09 12.86
N PRO A 5 -24.19 11.46 13.80
CA PRO A 5 -24.21 10.01 13.88
C PRO A 5 -24.78 9.50 12.55
N ILE A 6 -24.07 8.57 11.93
CA ILE A 6 -24.67 7.78 10.83
C ILE A 6 -25.82 7.03 11.48
N GLU A 7 -27.04 7.46 11.20
CA GLU A 7 -28.24 6.75 11.66
C GLU A 7 -28.28 5.38 10.98
N LEU A 8 -27.88 4.35 11.71
CA LEU A 8 -28.06 2.95 11.32
C LEU A 8 -29.57 2.59 11.15
N SER A 9 -30.49 3.47 11.61
CA SER A 9 -31.93 3.33 11.45
C SER A 9 -32.42 3.34 9.99
N GLY A 10 -31.67 3.94 9.06
CA GLY A 10 -32.01 3.94 7.63
C GLY A 10 -31.78 2.62 6.89
N LEU A 11 -30.99 1.71 7.46
CA LEU A 11 -30.63 0.43 6.85
C LEU A 11 -31.67 -0.68 7.04
N ALA A 12 -32.65 -0.48 7.93
CA ALA A 12 -33.65 -1.50 8.30
C ALA A 12 -34.92 -1.53 7.44
N THR A 13 -35.10 -0.63 6.46
CA THR A 13 -36.43 -0.42 5.84
C THR A 13 -36.64 -0.99 4.45
N SER A 14 -35.70 -1.73 3.84
CA SER A 14 -35.87 -2.25 2.47
C SER A 14 -35.96 -3.78 2.35
N CYS A 15 -36.36 -4.49 3.39
CA CYS A 15 -36.63 -5.92 3.28
C CYS A 15 -38.12 -6.15 2.93
N SER A 16 -38.52 -6.01 1.67
CA SER A 16 -39.81 -6.48 1.17
C SER A 16 -39.70 -7.94 0.76
N SER A 17 -39.91 -8.86 1.70
CA SER A 17 -40.08 -10.27 1.36
C SER A 17 -41.46 -10.51 0.78
N LYS A 18 -41.52 -11.11 -0.41
CA LYS A 18 -42.78 -11.63 -1.04
C LYS A 18 -43.39 -12.83 -0.31
N SER A 19 -42.91 -13.20 0.85
CA SER A 19 -43.50 -14.26 1.69
C SER A 19 -43.87 -13.67 3.04
N GLY A 20 -45.17 -13.44 3.27
CA GLY A 20 -45.82 -12.84 4.44
C GLY A 20 -45.35 -13.23 5.86
N LYS A 21 -44.10 -13.43 6.11
CA LYS A 21 -43.51 -13.53 7.44
C LYS A 21 -43.03 -12.14 7.86
N LYS A 22 -43.65 -11.58 8.89
CA LYS A 22 -43.18 -10.38 9.58
C LYS A 22 -41.72 -10.60 9.98
N CYS A 23 -40.82 -9.85 9.36
CA CYS A 23 -39.42 -9.78 9.77
C CYS A 23 -39.40 -8.99 11.10
N THR A 24 -39.41 -9.67 12.23
CA THR A 24 -39.13 -9.08 13.53
C THR A 24 -37.60 -9.10 13.71
N THR A 25 -36.90 -8.25 12.97
CA THR A 25 -35.47 -8.06 13.17
C THR A 25 -35.25 -7.09 14.32
N ARG A 26 -35.01 -7.62 15.50
CA ARG A 26 -34.17 -6.92 16.48
C ARG A 26 -32.73 -7.05 15.97
N ASN A 27 -32.28 -6.05 15.23
CA ASN A 27 -30.85 -5.91 14.89
C ASN A 27 -30.12 -5.63 16.21
N GLN A 28 -29.57 -6.67 16.85
CA GLN A 28 -28.68 -6.48 17.96
C GLN A 28 -27.29 -6.18 17.38
N VAL A 29 -26.87 -4.92 17.46
CA VAL A 29 -25.47 -4.55 17.23
C VAL A 29 -24.72 -4.85 18.54
N VAL A 30 -23.78 -5.80 18.48
CA VAL A 30 -22.86 -6.07 19.59
C VAL A 30 -21.55 -5.43 19.20
N ALA A 31 -21.21 -4.33 19.87
CA ALA A 31 -19.93 -3.64 19.64
C ALA A 31 -18.86 -4.20 20.57
N LEU A 32 -17.74 -4.59 20.00
CA LEU A 32 -16.49 -4.83 20.72
C LEU A 32 -15.65 -3.56 20.66
N SER A 33 -15.19 -3.09 21.81
CA SER A 33 -14.14 -2.07 21.87
C SER A 33 -12.79 -2.73 21.68
N SER A 34 -11.89 -2.12 20.93
CA SER A 34 -10.47 -2.52 20.84
C SER A 34 -9.77 -2.50 22.21
N ASP A 35 -10.35 -1.81 23.19
CA ASP A 35 -9.99 -1.78 24.60
C ASP A 35 -10.85 -2.79 25.36
N LEU A 36 -10.68 -4.07 25.09
CA LEU A 36 -11.37 -5.18 25.72
C LEU A 36 -11.28 -5.20 27.27
N ARG A 37 -10.40 -4.39 27.85
CA ARG A 37 -10.17 -4.29 29.30
C ARG A 37 -10.90 -3.15 29.96
N ASN A 38 -11.65 -2.31 29.24
CA ASN A 38 -12.22 -1.10 29.83
C ASN A 38 -13.63 -0.78 29.33
N LYS A 39 -14.65 -1.40 29.94
CA LYS A 39 -16.07 -1.10 29.71
C LYS A 39 -16.44 0.34 30.09
N THR A 40 -15.65 0.99 30.94
CA THR A 40 -15.93 2.33 31.47
C THR A 40 -15.31 3.47 30.63
N LYS A 41 -14.55 3.14 29.59
CA LYS A 41 -14.00 4.16 28.69
C LYS A 41 -15.13 4.99 28.08
N LYS A 42 -15.06 6.30 28.23
CA LYS A 42 -16.02 7.23 27.64
C LYS A 42 -15.99 7.11 26.11
N ARG A 43 -17.15 6.80 25.51
CA ARG A 43 -17.32 6.69 24.06
C ARG A 43 -17.93 7.97 23.50
N ILE A 44 -17.68 8.23 22.23
CA ILE A 44 -18.18 9.41 21.53
C ILE A 44 -19.68 9.27 21.23
N CYS A 45 -20.14 8.04 20.96
CA CYS A 45 -21.54 7.71 20.68
C CYS A 45 -22.23 7.07 21.90
N ASP A 46 -23.55 7.18 21.95
CA ASP A 46 -24.36 6.46 22.93
C ASP A 46 -24.32 4.95 22.62
N THR A 47 -23.98 4.17 23.63
CA THR A 47 -23.89 2.70 23.57
C THR A 47 -24.87 2.02 24.52
N SER A 48 -25.87 2.75 25.04
CA SER A 48 -26.84 2.22 26.03
C SER A 48 -27.63 1.01 25.53
N ASP A 49 -27.93 0.99 24.22
CA ASP A 49 -28.68 -0.10 23.58
C ASP A 49 -27.77 -1.20 23.00
N ILE A 50 -26.44 -1.12 23.24
CA ILE A 50 -25.45 -2.06 22.70
C ILE A 50 -24.94 -2.94 23.84
N LYS A 51 -25.02 -4.27 23.65
CA LYS A 51 -24.40 -5.22 24.60
C LYS A 51 -22.89 -5.13 24.48
N LEU A 52 -22.20 -4.69 25.54
CA LEU A 52 -20.74 -4.67 25.61
C LEU A 52 -20.24 -5.90 26.37
N THR A 53 -19.23 -6.57 25.83
CA THR A 53 -18.54 -7.69 26.47
C THR A 53 -17.04 -7.48 26.50
N GLU A 54 -16.36 -8.10 27.46
CA GLU A 54 -14.89 -8.16 27.55
C GLU A 54 -14.34 -9.46 26.96
N ASP A 55 -15.22 -10.43 26.67
CA ASP A 55 -14.86 -11.67 26.00
C ASP A 55 -15.27 -11.62 24.52
N PRO A 56 -14.31 -11.50 23.59
CA PRO A 56 -14.61 -11.47 22.17
C PRO A 56 -15.20 -12.80 21.66
N PHE A 57 -14.97 -13.90 22.37
CA PHE A 57 -15.56 -15.19 22.01
C PHE A 57 -17.07 -15.25 22.24
N GLU A 58 -17.62 -14.45 23.15
CA GLU A 58 -19.07 -14.32 23.25
C GLU A 58 -19.69 -13.84 21.94
N VAL A 59 -19.02 -12.93 21.22
CA VAL A 59 -19.53 -12.37 19.95
C VAL A 59 -19.48 -13.39 18.83
N VAL A 60 -18.32 -14.01 18.62
CA VAL A 60 -18.16 -14.95 17.50
C VAL A 60 -18.94 -16.26 17.71
N ASN A 61 -19.33 -16.57 18.95
CA ASN A 61 -20.15 -17.73 19.28
C ASN A 61 -21.65 -17.40 19.45
N HIS A 62 -22.05 -16.12 19.45
CA HIS A 62 -23.44 -15.73 19.68
C HIS A 62 -24.35 -16.19 18.50
N PRO A 63 -25.44 -16.91 18.76
CA PRO A 63 -26.26 -17.50 17.69
C PRO A 63 -26.98 -16.46 16.81
N ASP A 64 -27.29 -15.29 17.36
CA ASP A 64 -28.07 -14.24 16.67
C ASP A 64 -27.17 -13.22 15.92
N ILE A 65 -25.86 -13.45 15.87
CA ILE A 65 -24.94 -12.60 15.11
C ILE A 65 -24.64 -13.26 13.77
N ASP A 66 -24.90 -12.55 12.68
CA ASP A 66 -24.66 -12.99 11.31
C ASP A 66 -23.34 -12.46 10.74
N VAL A 67 -22.89 -11.28 11.18
CA VAL A 67 -21.71 -10.57 10.65
C VAL A 67 -20.80 -10.16 11.78
N VAL A 68 -19.51 -10.46 11.66
CA VAL A 68 -18.45 -10.04 12.59
C VAL A 68 -17.55 -9.02 11.90
N LEU A 69 -17.36 -7.86 12.54
CA LEU A 69 -16.42 -6.84 12.12
C LEU A 69 -15.16 -6.96 12.99
N GLU A 70 -14.04 -7.35 12.40
CA GLU A 70 -12.74 -7.44 13.08
C GLU A 70 -11.94 -6.16 12.81
N LEU A 71 -11.74 -5.36 13.86
CA LEU A 71 -11.03 -4.08 13.83
C LEU A 71 -9.94 -3.99 14.92
N ILE A 72 -9.51 -5.16 15.44
CA ILE A 72 -8.58 -5.24 16.57
C ILE A 72 -7.13 -5.03 16.10
N GLY A 73 -6.82 -5.56 14.92
CA GLY A 73 -5.45 -5.62 14.41
C GLY A 73 -4.61 -6.76 15.01
N GLY A 74 -3.37 -6.90 14.53
CA GLY A 74 -2.46 -7.98 14.93
C GLY A 74 -2.82 -9.35 14.34
N PHE A 75 -2.17 -10.44 14.82
CA PHE A 75 -2.32 -11.75 14.21
C PHE A 75 -3.06 -12.75 15.13
N GLY A 76 -2.57 -12.97 16.35
CA GLY A 76 -2.95 -14.09 17.21
C GLY A 76 -4.44 -14.19 17.46
N LEU A 77 -4.97 -13.36 18.33
CA LEU A 77 -6.38 -13.36 18.71
C LEU A 77 -7.31 -13.06 17.54
N ALA A 78 -6.94 -12.12 16.65
CA ALA A 78 -7.75 -11.76 15.50
C ALA A 78 -7.96 -12.96 14.56
N LYS A 79 -6.91 -13.75 14.29
CA LYS A 79 -7.02 -14.97 13.49
C LYS A 79 -7.95 -15.99 14.09
N GLU A 80 -7.80 -16.27 15.39
CA GLU A 80 -8.61 -17.24 16.10
C GLU A 80 -10.10 -16.86 16.12
N LEU A 81 -10.39 -15.58 16.35
CA LEU A 81 -11.76 -15.06 16.33
C LEU A 81 -12.39 -15.18 14.94
N ILE A 82 -11.67 -14.79 13.89
CA ILE A 82 -12.15 -14.89 12.51
C ILE A 82 -12.38 -16.36 12.12
N GLU A 83 -11.45 -17.26 12.41
CA GLU A 83 -11.64 -18.68 12.13
C GLU A 83 -12.86 -19.25 12.84
N THR A 84 -13.05 -18.89 14.13
CA THR A 84 -14.20 -19.32 14.93
C THR A 84 -15.51 -18.77 14.34
N ALA A 85 -15.55 -17.49 14.00
CA ALA A 85 -16.70 -16.87 13.37
C ALA A 85 -17.08 -17.54 12.04
N ILE A 86 -16.09 -17.79 11.16
CA ILE A 86 -16.31 -18.50 9.89
C ILE A 86 -16.86 -19.92 10.13
N ARG A 87 -16.30 -20.67 11.09
CA ARG A 87 -16.77 -22.01 11.43
C ARG A 87 -18.21 -22.02 11.92
N ASN A 88 -18.63 -20.96 12.61
CA ASN A 88 -19.99 -20.72 13.07
C ASN A 88 -20.93 -20.15 12.00
N GLY A 89 -20.49 -20.05 10.74
CA GLY A 89 -21.31 -19.59 9.62
C GLY A 89 -21.51 -18.09 9.56
N LYS A 90 -20.65 -17.29 10.20
CA LYS A 90 -20.73 -15.83 10.22
C LYS A 90 -19.94 -15.19 9.09
N HIS A 91 -20.48 -14.13 8.51
CA HIS A 91 -19.77 -13.29 7.55
C HIS A 91 -18.71 -12.44 8.28
N ILE A 92 -17.61 -12.13 7.59
CA ILE A 92 -16.50 -11.38 8.16
C ILE A 92 -16.28 -10.10 7.36
N ILE A 93 -16.05 -9.01 8.10
CA ILE A 93 -15.52 -7.75 7.57
C ILE A 93 -14.28 -7.40 8.40
N THR A 94 -13.14 -7.12 7.76
CA THR A 94 -11.91 -6.79 8.48
C THR A 94 -11.14 -5.65 7.82
N ALA A 95 -10.49 -4.81 8.63
CA ALA A 95 -9.53 -3.80 8.19
C ALA A 95 -8.07 -4.25 8.38
N ASN A 96 -7.85 -5.49 8.83
CA ASN A 96 -6.56 -6.00 9.28
C ASN A 96 -5.68 -6.49 8.12
N LYS A 97 -5.02 -5.54 7.44
CA LYS A 97 -4.12 -5.81 6.32
C LYS A 97 -3.02 -6.83 6.61
N ALA A 98 -2.47 -6.78 7.82
CA ALA A 98 -1.38 -7.66 8.21
C ALA A 98 -1.86 -9.12 8.35
N LEU A 99 -3.05 -9.33 8.91
CA LEU A 99 -3.67 -10.65 8.98
C LEU A 99 -3.98 -11.19 7.58
N ILE A 100 -4.52 -10.36 6.70
CA ILE A 100 -4.82 -10.76 5.32
C ILE A 100 -3.54 -11.06 4.55
N GLY A 101 -2.52 -10.22 4.66
CA GLY A 101 -1.23 -10.41 4.00
C GLY A 101 -0.58 -11.76 4.35
N ASN A 102 -0.65 -12.17 5.62
CA ASN A 102 0.00 -13.39 6.11
C ASN A 102 -0.91 -14.63 6.06
N HIS A 103 -2.20 -14.48 6.35
CA HIS A 103 -3.15 -15.60 6.53
C HIS A 103 -4.36 -15.55 5.61
N GLY A 104 -4.48 -14.53 4.76
CA GLY A 104 -5.64 -14.32 3.89
C GLY A 104 -5.94 -15.51 2.99
N ASN A 105 -4.92 -16.16 2.42
CA ASN A 105 -5.11 -17.34 1.58
C ASN A 105 -5.84 -18.49 2.31
N GLU A 106 -5.55 -18.70 3.58
CA GLU A 106 -6.16 -19.74 4.41
C GLU A 106 -7.58 -19.36 4.83
N LEU A 107 -7.74 -18.12 5.31
CA LEU A 107 -9.00 -17.60 5.82
C LEU A 107 -10.07 -17.52 4.73
N ILE A 108 -9.70 -17.05 3.54
CA ILE A 108 -10.62 -16.98 2.41
C ILE A 108 -11.01 -18.36 1.91
N LYS A 109 -10.05 -19.30 1.87
CA LYS A 109 -10.36 -20.69 1.53
C LYS A 109 -11.34 -21.31 2.55
N LEU A 110 -11.18 -20.98 3.84
CA LEU A 110 -12.10 -21.43 4.90
C LEU A 110 -13.48 -20.82 4.74
N ALA A 111 -13.55 -19.50 4.49
CA ALA A 111 -14.80 -18.77 4.26
C ALA A 111 -15.56 -19.32 3.04
N ASN A 112 -14.86 -19.58 1.93
CA ASN A 112 -15.45 -20.19 0.74
C ASN A 112 -16.02 -21.59 1.02
N LYS A 113 -15.31 -22.42 1.79
CA LYS A 113 -15.78 -23.75 2.17
C LYS A 113 -17.05 -23.71 3.03
N LYS A 114 -17.21 -22.62 3.79
CA LYS A 114 -18.36 -22.39 4.69
C LYS A 114 -19.46 -21.56 4.03
N GLU A 115 -19.26 -21.13 2.78
CA GLU A 115 -20.20 -20.28 2.03
C GLU A 115 -20.53 -18.97 2.73
N VAL A 116 -19.57 -18.45 3.53
CA VAL A 116 -19.66 -17.13 4.18
C VAL A 116 -18.78 -16.11 3.43
N ARG A 117 -19.15 -14.84 3.54
CA ARG A 117 -18.41 -13.74 2.93
C ARG A 117 -17.27 -13.30 3.80
N PHE A 118 -16.15 -12.94 3.17
CA PHE A 118 -14.97 -12.39 3.80
C PHE A 118 -14.58 -11.12 3.04
N LEU A 119 -14.97 -9.95 3.58
CA LEU A 119 -14.78 -8.66 2.95
C LEU A 119 -13.74 -7.83 3.71
N PHE A 120 -12.98 -7.00 3.00
CA PHE A 120 -11.86 -6.29 3.60
C PHE A 120 -11.45 -5.02 2.85
N GLU A 121 -12.42 -4.27 2.30
CA GLU A 121 -12.18 -3.00 1.59
C GLU A 121 -11.31 -2.05 2.43
N ALA A 122 -11.58 -1.94 3.73
CA ALA A 122 -10.88 -1.07 4.65
C ALA A 122 -9.40 -1.45 4.90
N SER A 123 -8.96 -2.63 4.45
CA SER A 123 -7.59 -3.11 4.68
C SER A 123 -6.55 -2.45 3.75
N VAL A 124 -6.97 -1.90 2.60
CA VAL A 124 -6.07 -1.31 1.62
C VAL A 124 -6.57 0.07 1.22
N ALA A 125 -5.69 1.08 1.37
CA ALA A 125 -5.97 2.47 1.00
C ALA A 125 -7.24 3.07 1.65
N GLY A 126 -7.64 2.58 2.81
CA GLY A 126 -8.65 3.14 3.71
C GLY A 126 -9.96 3.55 3.05
N GLY A 127 -10.11 4.84 2.74
CA GLY A 127 -11.33 5.39 2.15
C GLY A 127 -11.42 5.25 0.62
N ILE A 128 -10.38 4.74 -0.05
CA ILE A 128 -10.40 4.52 -1.50
C ILE A 128 -11.02 3.15 -1.79
N PRO A 129 -12.13 3.04 -2.52
CA PRO A 129 -12.80 1.77 -2.81
C PRO A 129 -12.06 0.97 -3.90
N ILE A 130 -10.78 0.68 -3.68
CA ILE A 130 -9.90 0.09 -4.68
C ILE A 130 -10.14 -1.40 -4.90
N ILE A 131 -10.50 -2.13 -3.85
CA ILE A 131 -10.78 -3.57 -3.96
C ILE A 131 -12.04 -3.76 -4.80
N LYS A 132 -13.12 -3.03 -4.50
CA LYS A 132 -14.36 -3.05 -5.31
C LYS A 132 -14.14 -2.56 -6.73
N ALA A 133 -13.28 -1.55 -6.91
CA ALA A 133 -12.93 -1.08 -8.25
C ALA A 133 -12.26 -2.20 -9.07
N LEU A 134 -11.30 -2.91 -8.50
CA LEU A 134 -10.62 -4.04 -9.18
C LEU A 134 -11.56 -5.21 -9.43
N GLU A 135 -12.39 -5.59 -8.44
CA GLU A 135 -13.26 -6.77 -8.53
C GLU A 135 -14.50 -6.57 -9.39
N GLN A 136 -15.11 -5.39 -9.30
CA GLN A 136 -16.42 -5.10 -9.91
C GLN A 136 -16.27 -4.13 -11.07
N GLY A 137 -15.67 -2.95 -10.82
CA GLY A 137 -15.58 -1.89 -11.81
C GLY A 137 -14.72 -2.26 -13.02
N LEU A 138 -13.62 -2.98 -12.79
CA LEU A 138 -12.66 -3.37 -13.81
C LEU A 138 -12.77 -4.85 -14.20
N SER A 139 -13.84 -5.55 -13.79
CA SER A 139 -14.02 -7.00 -14.01
C SER A 139 -14.01 -7.45 -15.47
N ALA A 140 -14.26 -6.54 -16.41
CA ALA A 140 -14.19 -6.81 -17.85
C ALA A 140 -12.79 -6.61 -18.46
N ASN A 141 -11.80 -6.22 -17.64
CA ASN A 141 -10.45 -5.88 -18.10
C ASN A 141 -9.42 -6.88 -17.60
N ASN A 142 -8.33 -7.03 -18.36
CA ASN A 142 -7.11 -7.67 -17.88
C ASN A 142 -6.21 -6.59 -17.27
N ILE A 143 -5.94 -6.69 -15.99
CA ILE A 143 -5.06 -5.74 -15.30
C ILE A 143 -3.60 -6.04 -15.66
N GLU A 144 -2.92 -5.01 -16.18
CA GLU A 144 -1.51 -5.07 -16.58
C GLU A 144 -0.59 -4.65 -15.43
N SER A 145 -0.96 -3.57 -14.72
CA SER A 145 -0.20 -3.10 -13.57
C SER A 145 -1.07 -2.36 -12.55
N VAL A 146 -0.58 -2.36 -11.31
CA VAL A 146 -1.06 -1.53 -10.21
C VAL A 146 0.13 -0.83 -9.60
N ALA A 147 0.07 0.49 -9.52
CA ALA A 147 1.10 1.31 -8.87
C ALA A 147 0.44 2.27 -7.89
N GLY A 148 0.95 2.39 -6.66
CA GLY A 148 0.25 3.22 -5.68
C GLY A 148 1.14 3.84 -4.62
N ILE A 149 0.75 5.05 -4.23
CA ILE A 149 1.14 5.67 -2.97
C ILE A 149 0.13 5.15 -1.94
N ILE A 150 0.52 4.11 -1.20
CA ILE A 150 -0.37 3.37 -0.30
C ILE A 150 0.05 3.43 1.17
N ASN A 151 1.01 4.30 1.48
CA ASN A 151 1.40 4.69 2.84
C ASN A 151 1.41 6.22 2.96
N GLY A 152 0.55 6.78 3.81
CA GLY A 152 0.39 8.22 3.98
C GLY A 152 1.56 8.87 4.73
N THR A 153 2.16 8.16 5.69
CA THR A 153 3.30 8.66 6.48
C THR A 153 4.51 8.90 5.60
N GLY A 154 4.90 7.90 4.79
CA GLY A 154 6.02 8.03 3.87
C GLY A 154 5.79 9.11 2.81
N ASN A 155 4.55 9.23 2.30
CA ASN A 155 4.22 10.28 1.35
C ASN A 155 4.29 11.68 1.97
N PHE A 156 3.81 11.84 3.21
CA PHE A 156 3.94 13.10 3.94
C PHE A 156 5.41 13.52 4.09
N ILE A 157 6.26 12.58 4.53
CA ILE A 157 7.70 12.87 4.72
C ILE A 157 8.34 13.34 3.41
N LEU A 158 8.18 12.60 2.32
CA LEU A 158 8.78 12.98 1.03
C LEU A 158 8.20 14.27 0.47
N THR A 159 6.91 14.55 0.71
CA THR A 159 6.28 15.82 0.31
C THR A 159 6.89 16.99 1.06
N ASP A 160 7.01 16.91 2.38
CA ASP A 160 7.51 17.98 3.22
C ASP A 160 9.00 18.26 3.01
N MET A 161 9.80 17.19 2.80
CA MET A 161 11.20 17.31 2.36
C MET A 161 11.32 18.09 1.04
N LYS A 162 10.45 17.79 0.08
CA LYS A 162 10.42 18.47 -1.25
C LYS A 162 10.01 19.92 -1.15
N GLU A 163 8.90 20.21 -0.42
CA GLU A 163 8.31 21.55 -0.39
C GLU A 163 9.10 22.53 0.47
N LYS A 164 9.64 22.04 1.59
CA LYS A 164 10.31 22.90 2.61
C LYS A 164 11.83 22.75 2.61
N GLY A 165 12.40 21.82 1.83
CA GLY A 165 13.85 21.60 1.77
C GLY A 165 14.43 21.10 3.12
N ARG A 166 13.68 20.32 3.87
CA ARG A 166 14.05 19.82 5.21
C ARG A 166 14.60 18.40 5.12
N ASP A 167 15.46 18.06 6.07
CA ASP A 167 16.02 16.71 6.14
C ASP A 167 14.99 15.69 6.67
N PHE A 168 15.22 14.42 6.35
CA PHE A 168 14.34 13.30 6.69
C PHE A 168 14.02 13.23 8.19
N ASP A 169 15.05 13.33 9.06
CA ASP A 169 14.88 13.20 10.51
C ASP A 169 14.02 14.29 11.12
N ASP A 170 14.12 15.52 10.60
CA ASP A 170 13.34 16.66 11.09
C ASP A 170 11.88 16.55 10.68
N VAL A 171 11.61 16.08 9.46
CA VAL A 171 10.25 15.85 8.98
C VAL A 171 9.62 14.66 9.69
N LEU A 172 10.38 13.60 9.95
CA LEU A 172 9.90 12.44 10.71
C LEU A 172 9.43 12.84 12.11
N LYS A 173 10.21 13.67 12.83
CA LYS A 173 9.82 14.19 14.16
C LYS A 173 8.52 14.98 14.09
N GLU A 174 8.33 15.77 13.03
CA GLU A 174 7.07 16.52 12.83
C GLU A 174 5.91 15.55 12.55
N ALA A 175 6.10 14.53 11.70
CA ALA A 175 5.11 13.50 11.45
C ALA A 175 4.67 12.78 12.74
N GLN A 176 5.63 12.48 13.63
CA GLN A 176 5.34 11.92 14.95
C GLN A 176 4.55 12.89 15.85
N ALA A 177 4.94 14.15 15.87
CA ALA A 177 4.25 15.19 16.66
C ALA A 177 2.80 15.43 16.19
N LEU A 178 2.54 15.28 14.87
CA LEU A 178 1.22 15.39 14.25
C LEU A 178 0.39 14.10 14.37
N GLY A 179 0.99 13.00 14.84
CA GLY A 179 0.34 11.70 14.95
C GLY A 179 0.20 10.95 13.62
N TYR A 180 0.97 11.31 12.60
CA TYR A 180 1.04 10.61 11.32
C TYR A 180 2.01 9.43 11.36
N ALA A 181 3.02 9.46 12.23
CA ALA A 181 3.95 8.38 12.50
C ALA A 181 3.88 7.97 13.98
N GLU A 182 4.04 6.68 14.25
CA GLU A 182 4.19 6.16 15.60
C GLU A 182 5.60 6.41 16.14
N GLU A 183 5.83 6.13 17.44
CA GLU A 183 7.16 6.25 18.07
C GLU A 183 8.19 5.34 17.36
N ASP A 184 7.79 4.12 16.99
CA ASP A 184 8.55 3.26 16.07
C ASP A 184 7.92 3.33 14.67
N PRO A 185 8.47 4.16 13.76
CA PRO A 185 7.94 4.36 12.42
C PRO A 185 8.38 3.30 11.41
N THR A 186 9.20 2.32 11.79
CA THR A 186 9.85 1.35 10.90
C THR A 186 8.87 0.68 9.94
N PHE A 187 7.68 0.33 10.43
CA PHE A 187 6.65 -0.32 9.61
C PHE A 187 6.22 0.53 8.40
N ASP A 188 6.20 1.84 8.56
CA ASP A 188 5.83 2.80 7.52
C ASP A 188 7.01 3.19 6.63
N ILE A 189 8.12 3.65 7.25
CA ILE A 189 9.24 4.22 6.51
C ILE A 189 10.06 3.18 5.74
N GLU A 190 10.11 1.93 6.20
CA GLU A 190 10.77 0.83 5.51
C GLU A 190 9.85 0.12 4.49
N GLY A 191 8.60 0.58 4.33
CA GLY A 191 7.68 0.12 3.30
C GLY A 191 6.96 -1.19 3.61
N ILE A 192 7.02 -1.70 4.82
CA ILE A 192 6.39 -2.98 5.22
C ILE A 192 4.86 -2.87 5.14
N ASP A 193 4.29 -1.74 5.59
CA ASP A 193 2.86 -1.44 5.44
C ASP A 193 2.43 -1.48 3.98
N ALA A 194 3.18 -0.79 3.12
CA ALA A 194 2.91 -0.76 1.69
C ALA A 194 3.06 -2.14 1.03
N ALA A 195 4.01 -2.97 1.48
CA ALA A 195 4.20 -4.32 0.96
C ALA A 195 3.02 -5.25 1.28
N HIS A 196 2.45 -5.18 2.50
CA HIS A 196 1.21 -5.90 2.84
C HIS A 196 0.07 -5.51 1.91
N LYS A 197 -0.18 -4.21 1.75
CA LYS A 197 -1.26 -3.69 0.89
C LYS A 197 -1.04 -4.06 -0.58
N LEU A 198 0.19 -3.93 -1.08
CA LEU A 198 0.53 -4.30 -2.46
C LEU A 198 0.30 -5.78 -2.74
N SER A 199 0.69 -6.66 -1.82
CA SER A 199 0.51 -8.11 -1.98
C SER A 199 -0.97 -8.49 -2.10
N ILE A 200 -1.85 -7.79 -1.38
CA ILE A 200 -3.31 -7.94 -1.47
C ILE A 200 -3.81 -7.44 -2.83
N LEU A 201 -3.44 -6.23 -3.23
CA LEU A 201 -3.84 -5.66 -4.53
C LEU A 201 -3.39 -6.53 -5.71
N ALA A 202 -2.15 -7.04 -5.66
CA ALA A 202 -1.62 -7.92 -6.69
C ALA A 202 -2.38 -9.26 -6.78
N ALA A 203 -2.74 -9.82 -5.62
CA ALA A 203 -3.53 -11.05 -5.57
C ALA A 203 -4.89 -10.89 -6.25
N ILE A 204 -5.54 -9.73 -6.03
CA ILE A 204 -6.81 -9.36 -6.66
C ILE A 204 -6.62 -9.13 -8.16
N ALA A 205 -5.70 -8.22 -8.52
CA ALA A 205 -5.51 -7.76 -9.89
C ALA A 205 -5.09 -8.89 -10.84
N PHE A 206 -4.29 -9.83 -10.35
CA PHE A 206 -3.71 -10.89 -11.20
C PHE A 206 -4.30 -12.28 -10.99
N GLY A 207 -5.23 -12.44 -10.04
CA GLY A 207 -5.83 -13.74 -9.73
C GLY A 207 -4.83 -14.75 -9.17
N THR A 208 -3.89 -14.32 -8.35
CA THR A 208 -2.86 -15.15 -7.72
C THR A 208 -3.00 -15.20 -6.19
N LYS A 209 -2.21 -16.04 -5.55
CA LYS A 209 -2.13 -16.04 -4.08
C LYS A 209 -1.49 -14.74 -3.58
N ILE A 210 -1.83 -14.36 -2.36
CA ILE A 210 -1.09 -13.33 -1.63
C ILE A 210 0.33 -13.86 -1.39
N GLN A 211 1.34 -13.10 -1.79
CA GLN A 211 2.76 -13.47 -1.74
C GLN A 211 3.58 -12.36 -1.08
N PHE A 212 3.22 -11.99 0.15
CA PHE A 212 3.85 -10.90 0.89
C PHE A 212 5.36 -11.11 1.06
N ASP A 213 5.79 -12.33 1.37
CA ASP A 213 7.19 -12.73 1.53
C ASP A 213 8.05 -12.61 0.26
N LYS A 214 7.41 -12.35 -0.87
CA LYS A 214 8.06 -12.16 -2.17
C LYS A 214 8.18 -10.70 -2.61
N VAL A 215 7.59 -9.78 -1.85
CA VAL A 215 7.64 -8.35 -2.19
C VAL A 215 9.04 -7.82 -1.90
N TYR A 216 9.75 -7.33 -2.93
CA TYR A 216 10.96 -6.56 -2.71
C TYR A 216 10.60 -5.24 -2.03
N THR A 217 11.32 -4.89 -0.95
CA THR A 217 11.00 -3.70 -0.16
C THR A 217 12.28 -2.92 0.14
N LYS A 218 12.26 -1.61 -0.18
CA LYS A 218 13.28 -0.64 0.21
C LYS A 218 12.59 0.58 0.82
N GLY A 219 13.04 1.01 1.99
CA GLY A 219 12.54 2.17 2.71
C GLY A 219 12.95 3.51 2.09
N ILE A 220 12.51 4.60 2.73
CA ILE A 220 12.78 5.99 2.33
C ILE A 220 13.81 6.68 3.23
N SER A 221 14.31 6.01 4.27
CA SER A 221 15.24 6.58 5.26
C SER A 221 16.57 7.06 4.67
N ASP A 222 16.99 6.47 3.53
CA ASP A 222 18.23 6.86 2.83
C ASP A 222 18.02 8.02 1.84
N ILE A 223 16.81 8.54 1.67
CA ILE A 223 16.54 9.63 0.75
C ILE A 223 16.99 10.95 1.37
N THR A 224 17.83 11.67 0.64
CA THR A 224 18.37 12.94 1.09
C THR A 224 17.70 14.14 0.37
N THR A 225 17.92 15.33 0.91
CA THR A 225 17.48 16.59 0.28
C THR A 225 18.14 16.77 -1.09
N GLU A 226 19.39 16.35 -1.26
CA GLU A 226 20.08 16.38 -2.55
C GLU A 226 19.43 15.47 -3.58
N ASP A 227 18.98 14.27 -3.22
CA ASP A 227 18.24 13.38 -4.12
C ASP A 227 16.99 14.05 -4.67
N ILE A 228 16.25 14.72 -3.79
CA ILE A 228 15.02 15.44 -4.14
C ILE A 228 15.33 16.64 -5.08
N LEU A 229 16.37 17.40 -4.78
CA LEU A 229 16.78 18.53 -5.61
C LEU A 229 17.18 18.09 -7.02
N HIS A 230 18.01 17.05 -7.13
CA HIS A 230 18.43 16.51 -8.42
C HIS A 230 17.28 15.89 -9.22
N ALA A 231 16.40 15.14 -8.55
CA ALA A 231 15.19 14.61 -9.17
C ALA A 231 14.28 15.72 -9.71
N THR A 232 14.12 16.80 -8.96
CA THR A 232 13.29 17.95 -9.36
C THR A 232 13.87 18.66 -10.59
N GLU A 233 15.19 18.84 -10.66
CA GLU A 233 15.87 19.45 -11.82
C GLU A 233 15.74 18.59 -13.07
N LEU A 234 15.72 17.27 -12.93
CA LEU A 234 15.50 16.32 -14.02
C LEU A 234 14.02 16.20 -14.42
N GLY A 235 13.10 16.91 -13.73
CA GLY A 235 11.68 16.89 -14.03
C GLY A 235 10.91 15.74 -13.37
N TYR A 236 11.42 15.18 -12.27
CA TYR A 236 10.82 14.09 -11.51
C TYR A 236 10.48 14.50 -10.10
N THR A 237 9.58 13.72 -9.49
CA THR A 237 9.28 13.74 -8.05
C THR A 237 9.56 12.35 -7.48
N ILE A 238 10.19 12.28 -6.30
CA ILE A 238 10.40 11.02 -5.59
C ILE A 238 9.12 10.67 -4.84
N LYS A 239 8.58 9.48 -5.10
CA LYS A 239 7.44 8.91 -4.36
C LYS A 239 7.82 7.51 -3.86
N HIS A 240 7.26 7.10 -2.72
CA HIS A 240 7.38 5.72 -2.23
C HIS A 240 6.25 4.91 -2.82
N LEU A 241 6.53 4.13 -3.86
CA LEU A 241 5.52 3.39 -4.62
C LEU A 241 5.53 1.91 -4.30
N GLY A 242 4.32 1.36 -4.13
CA GLY A 242 4.10 -0.06 -4.30
C GLY A 242 3.74 -0.34 -5.76
N ILE A 243 4.49 -1.23 -6.42
CA ILE A 243 4.33 -1.55 -7.85
C ILE A 243 4.14 -3.04 -8.00
N ALA A 244 3.01 -3.43 -8.58
CA ALA A 244 2.72 -4.77 -9.05
C ALA A 244 2.50 -4.73 -10.56
N LYS A 245 3.25 -5.51 -11.33
CA LYS A 245 3.21 -5.47 -12.79
C LYS A 245 3.29 -6.88 -13.37
N ARG A 246 2.41 -7.15 -14.35
CA ARG A 246 2.47 -8.39 -15.11
C ARG A 246 3.59 -8.32 -16.14
N VAL A 247 4.40 -9.36 -16.20
CA VAL A 247 5.48 -9.52 -17.17
C VAL A 247 5.40 -10.90 -17.81
N GLU A 248 6.16 -11.15 -18.87
CA GLU A 248 6.10 -12.38 -19.66
C GLU A 248 6.20 -13.65 -18.79
N ASN A 249 7.13 -13.67 -17.83
CA ASN A 249 7.43 -14.85 -17.02
C ASN A 249 6.88 -14.81 -15.59
N GLY A 250 5.96 -13.87 -15.28
CA GLY A 250 5.42 -13.75 -13.94
C GLY A 250 4.88 -12.37 -13.60
N ILE A 251 5.13 -11.96 -12.36
CA ILE A 251 4.78 -10.63 -11.87
C ILE A 251 5.97 -10.00 -11.11
N GLU A 252 6.09 -8.69 -11.24
CA GLU A 252 6.93 -7.86 -10.37
C GLU A 252 6.12 -7.48 -9.14
N LEU A 253 6.73 -7.56 -7.94
CA LEU A 253 6.17 -7.05 -6.70
C LEU A 253 7.25 -6.29 -5.95
N ARG A 254 7.15 -4.97 -5.88
CA ARG A 254 8.18 -4.12 -5.27
C ARG A 254 7.61 -2.88 -4.61
N VAL A 255 8.21 -2.49 -3.50
CA VAL A 255 7.97 -1.24 -2.78
C VAL A 255 9.30 -0.54 -2.61
N HIS A 256 9.43 0.63 -3.18
CA HIS A 256 10.68 1.39 -3.09
C HIS A 256 10.49 2.88 -3.44
N PRO A 257 11.43 3.76 -3.06
CA PRO A 257 11.52 5.10 -3.61
C PRO A 257 11.62 5.06 -5.13
N THR A 258 10.85 5.90 -5.79
CA THR A 258 10.70 5.90 -7.25
C THR A 258 10.66 7.32 -7.78
N LEU A 259 11.46 7.61 -8.80
CA LEU A 259 11.32 8.84 -9.59
C LEU A 259 10.14 8.70 -10.54
N VAL A 260 9.17 9.60 -10.37
CA VAL A 260 7.96 9.69 -11.20
C VAL A 260 7.98 11.01 -11.96
N SER A 261 7.76 10.98 -13.26
CA SER A 261 7.70 12.20 -14.06
C SER A 261 6.67 13.20 -13.52
N ASN A 262 7.03 14.46 -13.41
CA ASN A 262 6.14 15.54 -12.96
C ASN A 262 4.89 15.71 -13.86
N LYS A 263 4.87 15.10 -15.04
CA LYS A 263 3.72 15.09 -15.95
C LYS A 263 2.64 14.08 -15.54
N GLN A 264 2.98 13.12 -14.69
CA GLN A 264 2.05 12.08 -14.26
C GLN A 264 1.23 12.54 -13.04
N LEU A 265 -0.06 12.21 -13.03
CA LEU A 265 -0.98 12.61 -11.95
C LEU A 265 -0.54 12.11 -10.58
N ILE A 266 0.00 10.90 -10.50
CA ILE A 266 0.44 10.32 -9.23
C ILE A 266 1.61 11.10 -8.61
N ALA A 267 2.43 11.80 -9.40
CA ALA A 267 3.49 12.66 -8.91
C ALA A 267 2.98 13.87 -8.13
N GLN A 268 1.70 14.26 -8.33
CA GLN A 268 1.02 15.39 -7.69
C GLN A 268 0.24 14.98 -6.43
N VAL A 269 0.35 13.75 -6.00
CA VAL A 269 -0.32 13.25 -4.78
C VAL A 269 0.55 13.57 -3.57
N ASP A 270 0.23 14.62 -2.85
CA ASP A 270 1.05 15.16 -1.76
C ASP A 270 0.41 14.95 -0.37
N GLY A 271 1.18 15.22 0.68
CA GLY A 271 0.78 15.09 2.08
C GLY A 271 0.48 13.66 2.48
N VAL A 272 -0.54 13.46 3.31
CA VAL A 272 -0.95 12.14 3.82
C VAL A 272 -1.85 11.36 2.87
N MET A 273 -2.10 11.91 1.67
CA MET A 273 -3.04 11.31 0.72
C MET A 273 -2.47 10.06 0.05
N ASN A 274 -3.36 9.14 -0.27
CA ASN A 274 -3.06 7.94 -1.02
C ASN A 274 -3.61 8.04 -2.45
N ALA A 275 -3.00 7.30 -3.35
CA ALA A 275 -3.50 7.09 -4.70
C ALA A 275 -3.11 5.70 -5.21
N VAL A 276 -4.00 5.09 -5.96
CA VAL A 276 -3.72 3.82 -6.65
C VAL A 276 -4.04 4.00 -8.11
N MET A 277 -3.06 3.80 -8.94
CA MET A 277 -3.17 3.79 -10.39
C MET A 277 -3.25 2.36 -10.89
N VAL A 278 -4.23 2.11 -11.75
CA VAL A 278 -4.46 0.79 -12.34
C VAL A 278 -4.41 0.93 -13.85
N LYS A 279 -3.54 0.17 -14.49
CA LYS A 279 -3.48 0.04 -15.94
C LYS A 279 -4.12 -1.26 -16.39
N SER A 280 -4.99 -1.17 -17.37
CA SER A 280 -5.71 -2.32 -17.93
C SER A 280 -5.79 -2.24 -19.46
N ASP A 281 -6.05 -3.39 -20.09
CA ASP A 281 -6.05 -3.53 -21.56
C ASP A 281 -7.13 -2.72 -22.26
N ALA A 282 -8.36 -2.72 -21.77
CA ALA A 282 -9.48 -2.09 -22.47
C ALA A 282 -9.74 -0.65 -22.01
N LEU A 283 -9.71 -0.38 -20.69
CA LEU A 283 -9.96 0.97 -20.16
C LEU A 283 -8.71 1.87 -20.25
N GLY A 284 -7.50 1.27 -20.28
CA GLY A 284 -6.26 2.02 -20.11
C GLY A 284 -5.98 2.34 -18.64
N THR A 285 -5.39 3.50 -18.38
CA THR A 285 -4.97 3.91 -17.04
C THR A 285 -6.08 4.66 -16.31
N SER A 286 -6.37 4.24 -15.08
CA SER A 286 -7.27 4.93 -14.13
C SER A 286 -6.55 5.21 -12.82
N LEU A 287 -6.90 6.34 -12.17
CA LEU A 287 -6.33 6.77 -10.89
C LEU A 287 -7.44 6.91 -9.85
N TYR A 288 -7.25 6.28 -8.71
CA TYR A 288 -8.12 6.36 -7.53
C TYR A 288 -7.38 7.12 -6.43
N TYR A 289 -7.95 8.23 -5.98
CA TYR A 289 -7.31 9.15 -5.04
C TYR A 289 -8.23 9.41 -3.85
N GLY A 290 -7.66 9.46 -2.65
CA GLY A 290 -8.40 9.76 -1.43
C GLY A 290 -7.56 9.56 -0.16
N PRO A 291 -8.20 9.73 1.03
CA PRO A 291 -7.55 9.45 2.31
C PRO A 291 -7.28 7.95 2.45
N GLY A 292 -6.01 7.59 2.70
CA GLY A 292 -5.56 6.20 2.84
C GLY A 292 -5.73 5.62 4.24
N ALA A 293 -6.03 6.45 5.24
CA ALA A 293 -6.21 6.10 6.64
C ALA A 293 -7.13 7.12 7.32
N GLY A 294 -7.48 6.85 8.58
CA GLY A 294 -8.34 7.69 9.40
C GLY A 294 -9.67 7.02 9.74
N ASP A 295 -10.24 7.40 10.86
CA ASP A 295 -11.43 6.75 11.44
C ASP A 295 -12.62 6.78 10.48
N GLU A 296 -12.94 7.94 9.91
CA GLU A 296 -14.07 8.12 9.00
C GLU A 296 -13.87 7.37 7.67
N ALA A 297 -12.65 7.42 7.13
CA ALA A 297 -12.29 6.73 5.89
C ALA A 297 -12.42 5.21 6.04
N THR A 298 -11.85 4.66 7.12
CA THR A 298 -11.95 3.24 7.46
C THR A 298 -13.39 2.81 7.73
N ALA A 299 -14.13 3.60 8.52
CA ALA A 299 -15.53 3.32 8.82
C ALA A 299 -16.40 3.31 7.54
N SER A 300 -16.17 4.25 6.61
CA SER A 300 -16.87 4.30 5.33
C SER A 300 -16.71 2.99 4.54
N ALA A 301 -15.49 2.46 4.44
CA ALA A 301 -15.21 1.21 3.74
C ALA A 301 -15.83 -0.01 4.43
N VAL A 302 -15.74 -0.08 5.78
CA VAL A 302 -16.37 -1.15 6.58
C VAL A 302 -17.90 -1.15 6.41
N ILE A 303 -18.54 0.02 6.45
CA ILE A 303 -19.99 0.14 6.25
C ILE A 303 -20.38 -0.18 4.82
N ALA A 304 -19.57 0.17 3.83
CA ALA A 304 -19.80 -0.24 2.45
C ALA A 304 -19.78 -1.77 2.29
N ASP A 305 -18.85 -2.47 2.94
CA ASP A 305 -18.81 -3.93 2.97
C ASP A 305 -20.01 -4.54 3.70
N LEU A 306 -20.45 -3.93 4.79
CA LEU A 306 -21.66 -4.36 5.50
C LEU A 306 -22.91 -4.21 4.62
N ASN A 307 -23.04 -3.10 3.88
CA ASN A 307 -24.13 -2.91 2.95
C ASN A 307 -24.18 -3.98 1.85
N ASP A 308 -23.00 -4.39 1.34
CA ASP A 308 -22.94 -5.44 0.33
C ASP A 308 -23.43 -6.79 0.88
N ILE A 309 -23.12 -7.10 2.15
CA ILE A 309 -23.64 -8.29 2.79
C ILE A 309 -25.17 -8.22 2.95
N ILE A 310 -25.68 -7.11 3.50
CA ILE A 310 -27.12 -6.92 3.76
C ILE A 310 -27.95 -6.98 2.46
N ASN A 311 -27.48 -6.32 1.42
CA ASN A 311 -28.21 -6.22 0.16
C ASN A 311 -28.03 -7.46 -0.74
N ASN A 312 -27.28 -8.45 -0.33
CA ASN A 312 -26.94 -9.61 -1.15
C ASN A 312 -26.32 -9.26 -2.52
N GLN A 313 -25.74 -8.07 -2.63
CA GLN A 313 -25.29 -7.51 -3.92
C GLN A 313 -24.04 -8.20 -4.44
N THR A 314 -23.35 -8.91 -3.61
CA THR A 314 -22.13 -9.59 -4.01
C THR A 314 -22.34 -11.10 -4.03
N SER A 315 -22.18 -11.70 -5.20
CA SER A 315 -21.85 -13.13 -5.30
C SER A 315 -20.62 -13.38 -4.39
N ASN A 316 -20.40 -14.58 -3.89
CA ASN A 316 -19.21 -14.92 -3.14
C ASN A 316 -17.96 -14.36 -3.86
N HIS A 317 -17.53 -13.16 -3.45
CA HIS A 317 -16.33 -12.53 -4.00
C HIS A 317 -15.15 -13.30 -3.46
N THR A 318 -14.73 -14.16 -4.27
CA THR A 318 -13.42 -14.74 -4.19
C THR A 318 -12.64 -14.01 -5.26
N LEU A 319 -12.14 -12.80 -4.92
CA LEU A 319 -11.03 -12.12 -5.57
C LEU A 319 -10.48 -13.00 -6.69
N GLY A 320 -10.34 -12.74 -7.88
CA GLY A 320 -9.68 -13.60 -8.87
C GLY A 320 -9.32 -15.03 -8.48
N TRP A 321 -9.64 -15.45 -7.25
CA TRP A 321 -9.34 -16.75 -6.64
C TRP A 321 -10.26 -17.89 -7.04
N LYS A 322 -11.21 -17.66 -7.93
CA LYS A 322 -11.98 -18.75 -8.56
C LYS A 322 -11.06 -19.74 -9.28
N SER A 323 -9.91 -19.27 -9.74
CA SER A 323 -8.84 -20.13 -10.28
C SER A 323 -7.50 -19.48 -9.94
N GLN A 324 -6.96 -19.74 -8.73
CA GLN A 324 -5.64 -19.25 -8.36
C GLN A 324 -4.59 -19.76 -9.35
N GLN A 325 -4.16 -18.92 -10.25
CA GLN A 325 -3.00 -19.21 -11.06
C GLN A 325 -1.75 -19.16 -10.18
N LYS A 326 -0.88 -20.15 -10.33
CA LYS A 326 0.44 -20.10 -9.73
C LYS A 326 1.29 -19.16 -10.56
N ILE A 327 1.26 -17.86 -10.25
CA ILE A 327 2.10 -16.87 -10.92
C ILE A 327 3.35 -16.68 -10.06
N ASN A 328 4.51 -16.81 -10.69
CA ASN A 328 5.78 -16.59 -10.02
C ASN A 328 6.05 -15.09 -9.87
N VAL A 329 6.57 -14.68 -8.71
CA VAL A 329 7.20 -13.38 -8.56
C VAL A 329 8.61 -13.47 -9.12
N ILE A 330 8.96 -12.58 -10.03
CA ILE A 330 10.31 -12.55 -10.60
C ILE A 330 11.29 -11.94 -9.61
N ASP A 331 12.55 -12.34 -9.74
CA ASP A 331 13.64 -11.82 -8.91
C ASP A 331 13.88 -10.34 -9.23
N ASN A 332 14.07 -9.52 -8.20
CA ASN A 332 14.32 -8.08 -8.33
C ASN A 332 15.56 -7.79 -9.21
N ASP A 333 16.60 -8.62 -9.13
CA ASP A 333 17.82 -8.46 -9.93
C ASP A 333 17.58 -8.55 -11.45
N SER A 334 16.52 -9.25 -11.86
CA SER A 334 16.13 -9.41 -13.27
C SER A 334 15.20 -8.32 -13.79
N ILE A 335 14.71 -7.43 -12.92
CA ILE A 335 13.80 -6.35 -13.31
C ILE A 335 14.57 -5.31 -14.12
N ASN A 336 14.01 -4.96 -15.29
CA ASN A 336 14.54 -3.89 -16.14
C ASN A 336 13.81 -2.59 -15.86
N SER A 337 14.57 -1.54 -15.51
CA SER A 337 14.07 -0.19 -15.26
C SER A 337 15.08 0.83 -15.76
N GLU A 338 14.68 2.08 -15.91
CA GLU A 338 15.59 3.21 -15.92
C GLU A 338 16.00 3.51 -14.50
N PHE A 339 17.21 4.06 -14.29
CA PHE A 339 17.72 4.34 -12.95
C PHE A 339 18.27 5.75 -12.86
N PHE A 340 18.06 6.34 -11.69
CA PHE A 340 18.76 7.51 -11.22
C PHE A 340 19.89 7.09 -10.28
N LEU A 341 21.09 7.62 -10.50
CA LEU A 341 22.24 7.45 -9.63
C LEU A 341 22.73 8.83 -9.16
N ARG A 342 22.95 8.97 -7.85
CA ARG A 342 23.65 10.12 -7.28
C ARG A 342 25.00 9.69 -6.77
N LEU A 343 26.04 10.40 -7.22
CA LEU A 343 27.43 10.17 -6.88
C LEU A 343 28.00 11.40 -6.19
N LEU A 344 28.88 11.19 -5.22
CA LEU A 344 29.77 12.22 -4.70
C LEU A 344 31.20 11.83 -5.08
N VAL A 345 31.87 12.62 -5.88
CA VAL A 345 33.19 12.30 -6.43
C VAL A 345 34.16 13.45 -6.25
N SER A 346 35.46 13.14 -6.18
CA SER A 346 36.51 14.16 -6.14
C SER A 346 36.48 15.03 -7.43
N ASP A 347 36.50 16.35 -7.28
CA ASP A 347 36.57 17.27 -8.45
C ASP A 347 37.99 17.34 -9.01
N VAL A 348 38.39 16.30 -9.72
CA VAL A 348 39.70 16.18 -10.37
C VAL A 348 39.53 15.90 -11.87
N LYS A 349 40.39 16.50 -12.69
CA LYS A 349 40.38 16.27 -14.14
C LYS A 349 40.42 14.78 -14.46
N GLY A 350 39.50 14.34 -15.34
CA GLY A 350 39.39 12.95 -15.79
C GLY A 350 38.45 12.07 -14.97
N VAL A 351 37.91 12.49 -13.82
CA VAL A 351 36.96 11.70 -13.03
C VAL A 351 35.70 11.42 -13.82
N LEU A 352 35.11 12.44 -14.48
CA LEU A 352 33.91 12.26 -15.30
C LEU A 352 34.13 11.23 -16.42
N SER A 353 35.31 11.24 -17.06
CA SER A 353 35.66 10.26 -18.10
C SER A 353 35.75 8.84 -17.53
N LYS A 354 36.24 8.68 -16.29
CA LYS A 354 36.27 7.37 -15.59
C LYS A 354 34.87 6.90 -15.26
N VAL A 355 34.03 7.79 -14.71
CA VAL A 355 32.63 7.49 -14.40
C VAL A 355 31.89 7.02 -15.64
N THR A 356 31.92 7.80 -16.74
CA THR A 356 31.26 7.42 -18.00
C THR A 356 31.85 6.16 -18.63
N GLY A 357 33.16 5.91 -18.43
CA GLY A 357 33.83 4.66 -18.83
C GLY A 357 33.25 3.44 -18.16
N ILE A 358 32.92 3.51 -16.85
CA ILE A 358 32.29 2.41 -16.12
C ILE A 358 30.91 2.08 -16.73
N PHE A 359 30.10 3.06 -17.06
CA PHE A 359 28.81 2.82 -17.75
C PHE A 359 28.99 2.16 -19.11
N ASN A 360 29.96 2.64 -19.90
CA ASN A 360 30.31 2.05 -21.21
C ASN A 360 30.75 0.58 -21.06
N ASP A 361 31.59 0.26 -20.08
CA ASP A 361 32.07 -1.11 -19.84
C ASP A 361 30.96 -2.09 -19.47
N HIS A 362 29.85 -1.57 -18.92
CA HIS A 362 28.64 -2.34 -18.61
C HIS A 362 27.58 -2.27 -19.73
N ASN A 363 27.91 -1.63 -20.87
CA ASN A 363 27.01 -1.42 -22.01
C ASN A 363 25.70 -0.72 -21.62
N VAL A 364 25.80 0.34 -20.80
CA VAL A 364 24.67 1.13 -20.32
C VAL A 364 24.79 2.55 -20.89
N SER A 365 23.70 3.05 -21.46
CA SER A 365 23.60 4.41 -21.97
C SER A 365 23.23 5.39 -20.85
N ILE A 366 23.86 6.55 -20.86
CA ILE A 366 23.52 7.67 -19.98
C ILE A 366 22.55 8.58 -20.74
N GLU A 367 21.32 8.74 -20.21
CA GLU A 367 20.26 9.57 -20.79
C GLU A 367 20.43 11.05 -20.40
N ALA A 368 20.78 11.31 -19.14
CA ALA A 368 21.07 12.63 -18.64
C ALA A 368 22.20 12.59 -17.62
N LEU A 369 22.94 13.66 -17.52
CA LEU A 369 23.99 13.86 -16.54
C LEU A 369 23.98 15.33 -16.10
N ILE A 370 23.89 15.54 -14.76
CA ILE A 370 24.01 16.85 -14.14
C ILE A 370 25.20 16.83 -13.20
N GLN A 371 26.12 17.76 -13.33
CA GLN A 371 27.18 17.99 -12.35
C GLN A 371 26.97 19.37 -11.73
N LYS A 372 26.89 19.42 -10.40
CA LYS A 372 26.77 20.69 -9.66
C LYS A 372 28.10 21.24 -9.21
N GLN A 373 28.04 22.45 -8.67
CA GLN A 373 29.19 23.14 -8.12
C GLN A 373 29.89 22.27 -7.06
N VAL A 374 31.19 22.42 -7.02
CA VAL A 374 32.08 21.75 -6.09
C VAL A 374 31.83 22.24 -4.68
N ASP A 375 31.76 21.34 -3.71
CA ASP A 375 31.64 21.64 -2.30
C ASP A 375 32.98 22.22 -1.73
N GLU A 376 32.98 22.65 -0.46
CA GLU A 376 34.15 23.16 0.23
C GLU A 376 35.30 22.13 0.31
N ASN A 377 34.99 20.83 0.21
CA ASN A 377 35.94 19.73 0.25
C ASN A 377 36.49 19.35 -1.13
N LYS A 378 36.14 20.12 -2.19
CA LYS A 378 36.48 19.83 -3.58
C LYS A 378 35.86 18.54 -4.11
N ASN A 379 34.64 18.24 -3.70
CA ASN A 379 33.85 17.13 -4.24
C ASN A 379 32.74 17.68 -5.15
N ALA A 380 32.43 16.95 -6.19
CA ALA A 380 31.37 17.25 -7.12
C ALA A 380 30.21 16.25 -6.93
N HIS A 381 28.99 16.77 -6.82
CA HIS A 381 27.77 15.98 -6.90
C HIS A 381 27.40 15.73 -8.36
N ILE A 382 27.26 14.46 -8.74
CA ILE A 382 26.86 14.07 -10.10
C ILE A 382 25.57 13.27 -9.99
N ALA A 383 24.56 13.69 -10.73
CA ALA A 383 23.32 12.95 -10.92
C ALA A 383 23.26 12.40 -12.36
N ILE A 384 22.97 11.11 -12.48
CA ILE A 384 22.95 10.38 -13.76
C ILE A 384 21.63 9.66 -13.91
N THR A 385 21.01 9.70 -15.08
CA THR A 385 19.93 8.78 -15.46
C THR A 385 20.39 7.84 -16.56
N THR A 386 19.93 6.59 -16.51
CA THR A 386 20.30 5.55 -17.47
C THR A 386 19.15 5.21 -18.39
N ASP A 387 19.48 4.59 -19.53
CA ASP A 387 18.52 3.82 -20.30
C ASP A 387 17.99 2.60 -19.50
N ARG A 388 17.12 1.82 -20.10
CA ARG A 388 16.48 0.69 -19.45
C ARG A 388 17.41 -0.52 -19.32
N VAL A 389 17.83 -0.84 -18.10
CA VAL A 389 18.77 -1.92 -17.78
C VAL A 389 18.28 -2.77 -16.60
N SER A 390 18.89 -3.95 -16.38
CA SER A 390 18.55 -4.79 -15.25
C SER A 390 19.05 -4.20 -13.92
N THR A 391 18.33 -4.44 -12.82
CA THR A 391 18.77 -4.08 -11.48
C THR A 391 20.18 -4.65 -11.19
N LYS A 392 20.44 -5.87 -11.62
CA LYS A 392 21.76 -6.51 -11.47
C LYS A 392 22.86 -5.69 -12.13
N THR A 393 22.63 -5.18 -13.34
CA THR A 393 23.61 -4.38 -14.07
C THR A 393 23.92 -3.07 -13.36
N VAL A 394 22.89 -2.34 -12.92
CA VAL A 394 23.11 -1.07 -12.21
C VAL A 394 23.78 -1.28 -10.86
N MET A 395 23.51 -2.40 -10.16
CA MET A 395 24.21 -2.74 -8.94
C MET A 395 25.70 -3.06 -9.18
N SER A 396 26.06 -3.64 -10.34
CA SER A 396 27.45 -3.84 -10.74
C SER A 396 28.16 -2.52 -11.01
N ILE A 397 27.50 -1.55 -11.67
CA ILE A 397 27.98 -0.19 -11.86
C ILE A 397 28.22 0.49 -10.51
N LYS A 398 27.25 0.41 -9.58
CA LYS A 398 27.39 0.93 -8.21
C LYS A 398 28.65 0.40 -7.55
N ALA A 399 28.84 -0.91 -7.54
CA ALA A 399 30.01 -1.55 -6.93
C ALA A 399 31.32 -1.11 -7.57
N ALA A 400 31.38 -0.94 -8.91
CA ALA A 400 32.56 -0.46 -9.62
C ALA A 400 32.90 0.99 -9.28
N ILE A 401 31.88 1.86 -9.15
CA ILE A 401 32.07 3.26 -8.76
C ILE A 401 32.54 3.33 -7.29
N GLU A 402 31.91 2.61 -6.38
CA GLU A 402 32.24 2.60 -4.94
C GLU A 402 33.65 2.05 -4.68
N ALA A 403 34.14 1.15 -5.51
CA ALA A 403 35.52 0.64 -5.44
C ALA A 403 36.57 1.62 -6.01
N SER A 404 36.16 2.72 -6.62
CA SER A 404 37.06 3.67 -7.27
C SER A 404 37.61 4.70 -6.27
N GLU A 405 38.89 5.07 -6.42
CA GLU A 405 39.56 6.07 -5.57
C GLU A 405 38.91 7.47 -5.62
N PHE A 406 38.19 7.78 -6.69
CA PHE A 406 37.53 9.07 -6.87
C PHE A 406 36.17 9.14 -6.15
N ASN A 407 35.60 8.03 -5.72
CA ASN A 407 34.32 8.01 -5.00
C ASN A 407 34.50 8.47 -3.55
N GLN A 408 33.58 9.33 -3.04
CA GLN A 408 33.68 9.95 -1.73
C GLN A 408 32.53 9.59 -0.80
N ALA A 409 31.48 8.91 -1.30
CA ALA A 409 30.33 8.46 -0.51
C ALA A 409 29.61 7.29 -1.19
N ASP A 410 28.70 6.68 -0.48
CA ASP A 410 27.83 5.63 -1.03
C ASP A 410 27.02 6.15 -2.21
N VAL A 411 26.95 5.34 -3.27
CA VAL A 411 26.18 5.66 -4.46
C VAL A 411 24.69 5.40 -4.20
N GLN A 412 23.88 6.44 -4.29
CA GLN A 412 22.44 6.30 -4.21
C GLN A 412 21.86 5.84 -5.55
N ILE A 413 20.98 4.85 -5.52
CA ILE A 413 20.24 4.35 -6.69
C ILE A 413 18.76 4.42 -6.41
N ILE A 414 18.00 5.01 -7.35
CA ILE A 414 16.55 5.09 -7.32
C ILE A 414 16.00 4.66 -8.68
N HIS A 415 14.96 3.85 -8.71
CA HIS A 415 14.27 3.47 -9.93
C HIS A 415 13.52 4.65 -10.54
N ILE A 416 13.47 4.70 -11.86
CA ILE A 416 12.59 5.61 -12.61
C ILE A 416 11.47 4.75 -13.21
N GLU A 417 10.22 5.12 -12.98
CA GLU A 417 9.05 4.39 -13.50
C GLU A 417 8.25 5.23 -14.47
N LEU A 418 8.06 4.66 -15.64
CA LEU A 418 7.11 5.14 -16.64
C LEU A 418 5.79 4.44 -16.41
N LEU A 419 4.84 5.14 -15.81
CA LEU A 419 3.54 4.61 -15.39
C LEU A 419 2.44 4.97 -16.43
N ASP A 420 2.73 4.84 -17.70
CA ASP A 420 1.80 5.18 -18.81
C ASP A 420 0.81 4.07 -19.10
#